data_a94bc1a87e93a5577b4a8aa83e6264bc
#
_entry.id   a94bc1a87e93a5577b4a8aa83e6264bc
#
_cell.length_a   1.000
_cell.length_b   1.000
_cell.length_c   1.000
_cell.angle_alpha   90.00
_cell.angle_beta   90.00
_cell.angle_gamma   90.00
#
_symmetry.space_group_name_H-M   'P 1'
#
loop_
_entity.id
_entity.type
_entity.pdbx_description
1 polymer ?
#
loop_
_entity_poly.entity_id
_entity_poly.type
_entity_poly.pdbx_seq_one_letter_code
_entity_poly.pdbx_strand_id
1 'polypeptide(L)'
;MFNNCSILTSLDLSSFNTSKVTSMSRMFYNCKKLTTQINIMNAGITSYTQMFIGAATDSNAQITVNYIAAASTLVDNMIATKSSNSNVVKGKQL
;
A
#
# COMPACT_ATOMS: atom_id res chain seq x y z
N MET A 1 -7.28 -7.54 0.47
CA MET A 1 -6.55 -8.57 -0.28
C MET A 1 -5.53 -9.30 0.59
N PHE A 2 -4.58 -8.62 1.19
CA PHE A 2 -3.62 -9.24 2.12
C PHE A 2 -3.99 -8.98 3.57
N ASN A 3 -5.27 -9.01 3.86
CA ASN A 3 -5.86 -8.68 5.15
C ASN A 3 -5.34 -9.63 6.23
N ASN A 4 -4.84 -9.04 7.35
CA ASN A 4 -4.36 -9.80 8.51
C ASN A 4 -3.16 -10.73 8.24
N CYS A 5 -2.32 -10.41 7.27
CA CYS A 5 -1.09 -11.16 7.01
C CYS A 5 0.02 -10.75 8.01
N SER A 6 -0.24 -10.93 9.30
CA SER A 6 0.63 -10.38 10.36
C SER A 6 2.00 -11.04 10.45
N ILE A 7 2.18 -12.22 9.89
CA ILE A 7 3.46 -12.93 9.88
C ILE A 7 4.20 -12.82 8.54
N LEU A 8 3.56 -12.27 7.50
CA LEU A 8 4.18 -12.12 6.19
C LEU A 8 5.23 -11.01 6.25
N THR A 9 6.47 -11.33 5.91
CA THR A 9 7.58 -10.38 5.99
C THR A 9 7.99 -9.79 4.64
N SER A 10 7.71 -10.49 3.55
CA SER A 10 8.01 -10.00 2.21
C SER A 10 6.97 -10.49 1.22
N LEU A 11 6.79 -9.72 0.16
CA LEU A 11 5.81 -10.02 -0.88
C LEU A 11 6.29 -9.38 -2.17
N ASP A 12 6.42 -10.18 -3.23
CA ASP A 12 6.79 -9.67 -4.54
C ASP A 12 5.54 -9.26 -5.31
N LEU A 13 5.33 -7.96 -5.46
CA LEU A 13 4.22 -7.40 -6.20
C LEU A 13 4.65 -6.83 -7.56
N SER A 14 5.86 -7.16 -8.03
CA SER A 14 6.39 -6.60 -9.28
C SER A 14 5.54 -6.93 -10.50
N SER A 15 4.86 -8.08 -10.50
CA SER A 15 3.96 -8.47 -11.58
C SER A 15 2.49 -8.10 -11.33
N PHE A 16 2.19 -7.49 -10.18
CA PHE A 16 0.82 -7.11 -9.83
C PHE A 16 0.39 -5.90 -10.64
N ASN A 17 -0.63 -6.06 -11.47
CA ASN A 17 -1.12 -5.00 -12.33
C ASN A 17 -2.31 -4.29 -11.70
N THR A 18 -2.10 -3.05 -11.26
CA THR A 18 -3.15 -2.24 -10.64
C THR A 18 -3.92 -1.38 -11.63
N SER A 19 -3.59 -1.44 -12.92
CA SER A 19 -4.17 -0.54 -13.92
C SER A 19 -5.69 -0.65 -14.07
N LYS A 20 -6.27 -1.79 -13.70
CA LYS A 20 -7.73 -2.02 -13.77
C LYS A 20 -8.37 -2.22 -12.41
N VAL A 21 -7.62 -2.03 -11.33
CA VAL A 21 -8.14 -2.20 -9.97
C VAL A 21 -8.93 -0.95 -9.59
N THR A 22 -10.12 -1.14 -9.03
CA THR A 22 -10.96 -0.03 -8.56
C THR A 22 -11.09 -0.01 -7.03
N SER A 23 -10.80 -1.11 -6.35
CA SER A 23 -10.88 -1.20 -4.89
C SER A 23 -9.64 -1.83 -4.32
N MET A 24 -9.06 -1.18 -3.33
CA MET A 24 -7.93 -1.68 -2.57
C MET A 24 -8.19 -1.57 -1.06
N SER A 25 -9.46 -1.61 -0.67
CA SER A 25 -9.86 -1.52 0.74
C SER A 25 -9.21 -2.65 1.54
N ARG A 26 -8.61 -2.29 2.67
CA ARG A 26 -7.95 -3.21 3.60
C ARG A 26 -6.87 -4.09 2.96
N MET A 27 -6.29 -3.65 1.86
CA MET A 27 -5.32 -4.48 1.13
C MET A 27 -4.16 -4.94 2.01
N PHE A 28 -3.64 -4.06 2.85
CA PHE A 28 -2.52 -4.37 3.76
C PHE A 28 -2.91 -4.24 5.23
N TYR A 29 -4.19 -4.39 5.53
CA TYR A 29 -4.71 -4.25 6.88
C TYR A 29 -4.02 -5.25 7.83
N ASN A 30 -3.39 -4.75 8.88
CA ASN A 30 -2.66 -5.54 9.88
C ASN A 30 -1.50 -6.39 9.32
N CYS A 31 -0.94 -6.03 8.19
CA CYS A 31 0.28 -6.66 7.66
C CYS A 31 1.49 -6.04 8.36
N LYS A 32 1.69 -6.35 9.63
CA LYS A 32 2.58 -5.62 10.54
C LYS A 32 4.05 -5.72 10.18
N LYS A 33 4.48 -6.85 9.64
CA LYS A 33 5.90 -7.14 9.37
C LYS A 33 6.26 -7.04 7.91
N LEU A 34 5.36 -6.57 7.07
CA LEU A 34 5.52 -6.63 5.61
C LEU A 34 6.45 -5.54 5.11
N THR A 35 7.44 -5.95 4.33
CA THR A 35 8.26 -5.07 3.50
C THR A 35 7.97 -5.37 2.04
N THR A 36 7.50 -4.38 1.31
CA THR A 36 7.17 -4.54 -0.11
C THR A 36 7.12 -3.20 -0.82
N GLN A 37 7.02 -3.26 -2.15
CA GLN A 37 6.72 -2.11 -2.99
C GLN A 37 5.49 -2.43 -3.82
N ILE A 38 4.61 -1.45 -4.00
CA ILE A 38 3.46 -1.57 -4.89
C ILE A 38 3.46 -0.39 -5.86
N ASN A 39 3.11 -0.66 -7.11
CA ASN A 39 3.04 0.35 -8.16
C ASN A 39 1.57 0.68 -8.43
N ILE A 40 1.17 1.91 -8.13
CA ILE A 40 -0.20 2.38 -8.37
C ILE A 40 -0.26 2.94 -9.79
N MET A 41 -0.83 2.16 -10.68
CA MET A 41 -0.87 2.43 -12.13
C MET A 41 -2.22 2.99 -12.59
N ASN A 42 -3.10 3.35 -11.65
CA ASN A 42 -4.46 3.75 -11.98
C ASN A 42 -4.92 4.85 -11.01
N ALA A 43 -5.30 6.01 -11.54
CA ALA A 43 -5.86 7.10 -10.75
C ALA A 43 -7.35 6.91 -10.45
N GLY A 44 -7.98 5.87 -11.01
CA GLY A 44 -9.40 5.57 -10.84
C GLY A 44 -9.74 4.65 -9.68
N ILE A 45 -8.79 4.37 -8.79
CA ILE A 45 -9.06 3.58 -7.59
C ILE A 45 -9.88 4.45 -6.63
N THR A 46 -11.12 4.04 -6.38
CA THR A 46 -12.07 4.84 -5.61
C THR A 46 -12.28 4.34 -4.19
N SER A 47 -11.86 3.11 -3.89
CA SER A 47 -12.07 2.50 -2.58
C SER A 47 -10.73 2.03 -2.02
N TYR A 48 -10.29 2.65 -0.93
CA TYR A 48 -9.04 2.30 -0.26
C TYR A 48 -9.14 2.46 1.26
N THR A 49 -10.36 2.31 1.78
CA THR A 49 -10.65 2.43 3.22
C THR A 49 -9.79 1.44 4.01
N GLN A 50 -9.12 1.94 5.04
CA GLN A 50 -8.29 1.13 5.95
C GLN A 50 -7.17 0.34 5.24
N MET A 51 -6.72 0.80 4.08
CA MET A 51 -5.74 0.09 3.27
C MET A 51 -4.45 -0.20 4.03
N PHE A 52 -3.97 0.74 4.83
CA PHE A 52 -2.69 0.63 5.54
C PHE A 52 -2.83 0.63 7.06
N ILE A 53 -4.03 0.47 7.60
CA ILE A 53 -4.20 0.41 9.06
C ILE A 53 -3.41 -0.79 9.62
N GLY A 54 -2.51 -0.54 10.55
CA GLY A 54 -1.68 -1.59 11.15
C GLY A 54 -0.64 -2.19 10.21
N ALA A 55 -0.41 -1.58 9.03
CA ALA A 55 0.55 -2.09 8.06
C ALA A 55 1.96 -1.61 8.39
N ALA A 56 2.95 -2.48 8.21
CA ALA A 56 4.38 -2.17 8.37
C ALA A 56 4.68 -1.44 9.68
N THR A 57 4.10 -1.90 10.78
CA THR A 57 4.31 -1.30 12.11
C THR A 57 5.56 -1.83 12.81
N ASP A 58 6.11 -2.94 12.35
CA ASP A 58 7.37 -3.46 12.85
C ASP A 58 8.51 -2.51 12.44
N SER A 59 9.50 -2.33 13.31
CA SER A 59 10.62 -1.42 13.05
C SER A 59 11.44 -1.80 11.81
N ASN A 60 11.40 -3.07 11.39
CA ASN A 60 12.11 -3.56 10.22
C ASN A 60 11.23 -3.63 8.96
N ALA A 61 9.97 -3.25 9.07
CA ALA A 61 9.02 -3.30 7.95
C ALA A 61 8.92 -1.94 7.26
N GLN A 62 8.66 -1.96 5.95
CA GLN A 62 8.39 -0.75 5.18
C GLN A 62 7.60 -1.09 3.93
N ILE A 63 6.55 -0.34 3.66
CA ILE A 63 5.80 -0.43 2.41
C ILE A 63 6.06 0.84 1.61
N THR A 64 6.57 0.69 0.39
CA THR A 64 6.83 1.80 -0.51
C THR A 64 5.79 1.81 -1.61
N VAL A 65 5.13 2.95 -1.81
CA VAL A 65 4.07 3.10 -2.81
C VAL A 65 4.59 3.98 -3.94
N ASN A 66 4.88 3.35 -5.07
CA ASN A 66 5.24 4.05 -6.31
C ASN A 66 3.96 4.35 -7.10
N TYR A 67 4.00 5.31 -8.01
CA TYR A 67 2.78 5.81 -8.64
C TYR A 67 3.06 6.41 -10.02
N ILE A 68 2.07 6.38 -10.90
CA ILE A 68 2.08 7.21 -12.10
C ILE A 68 1.72 8.65 -11.74
N ALA A 69 2.11 9.61 -12.59
CA ALA A 69 1.89 11.04 -12.30
C ALA A 69 0.42 11.35 -11.97
N ALA A 70 -0.53 10.76 -12.70
CA ALA A 70 -1.96 10.99 -12.49
C ALA A 70 -2.45 10.48 -11.12
N ALA A 71 -1.74 9.54 -10.49
CA ALA A 71 -2.13 8.95 -9.21
C ALA A 71 -1.43 9.59 -8.01
N SER A 72 -0.66 10.66 -8.19
CA SER A 72 0.13 11.26 -7.10
C SER A 72 -0.73 11.67 -5.91
N THR A 73 -1.83 12.39 -6.15
CA THR A 73 -2.74 12.81 -5.08
C THR A 73 -3.47 11.62 -4.47
N LEU A 74 -3.87 10.66 -5.30
CA LEU A 74 -4.53 9.45 -4.82
C LEU A 74 -3.63 8.71 -3.83
N VAL A 75 -2.36 8.57 -4.14
CA VAL A 75 -1.40 7.88 -3.27
C VAL A 75 -1.24 8.62 -1.94
N ASP A 76 -1.23 9.95 -1.93
CA ASP A 76 -1.21 10.70 -0.68
C ASP A 76 -2.41 10.34 0.21
N ASN A 77 -3.59 10.23 -0.38
CA ASN A 77 -4.80 9.86 0.34
C ASN A 77 -4.76 8.41 0.82
N MET A 78 -4.22 7.51 0.01
CA MET A 78 -4.07 6.10 0.39
C MET A 78 -3.13 5.96 1.60
N ILE A 79 -1.98 6.62 1.57
CA ILE A 79 -1.01 6.59 2.66
C ILE A 79 -1.59 7.22 3.93
N ALA A 80 -2.47 8.20 3.80
CA ALA A 80 -3.12 8.82 4.95
C ALA A 80 -3.98 7.84 5.76
N THR A 81 -4.34 6.67 5.20
CA THR A 81 -5.08 5.64 5.94
C THR A 81 -4.22 4.87 6.94
N LYS A 82 -2.90 5.04 6.90
CA LYS A 82 -1.97 4.30 7.77
C LYS A 82 -2.17 4.65 9.24
N SER A 83 -1.75 3.72 10.12
CA SER A 83 -1.60 3.98 11.55
C SER A 83 -0.41 4.91 11.80
N SER A 84 -0.38 5.59 12.95
CA SER A 84 0.69 6.54 13.26
C SER A 84 2.08 5.89 13.29
N ASN A 85 2.17 4.60 13.61
CA ASN A 85 3.43 3.86 13.64
C ASN A 85 3.67 3.00 12.40
N SER A 86 2.86 3.14 11.36
CA SER A 86 3.07 2.41 10.11
C SER A 86 4.18 3.05 9.27
N ASN A 87 5.12 2.24 8.80
CA ASN A 87 6.22 2.66 7.93
C ASN A 87 5.80 2.55 6.46
N VAL A 88 4.82 3.33 6.08
CA VAL A 88 4.31 3.41 4.70
C VAL A 88 4.78 4.74 4.12
N VAL A 89 5.53 4.68 3.03
CA VAL A 89 6.16 5.86 2.45
C VAL A 89 5.76 6.01 0.98
N LYS A 90 5.68 7.26 0.54
CA LYS A 90 5.47 7.58 -0.87
C LYS A 90 6.79 7.36 -1.60
N GLY A 91 6.77 6.48 -2.59
CA GLY A 91 7.95 6.14 -3.36
C GLY A 91 8.20 7.13 -4.51
N LYS A 92 8.65 6.60 -5.63
CA LYS A 92 8.99 7.41 -6.80
C LYS A 92 7.85 7.44 -7.81
N GLN A 93 7.80 8.49 -8.62
CA GLN A 93 6.91 8.57 -9.77
C GLN A 93 7.46 7.68 -10.89
N LEU A 94 6.59 6.87 -11.44
CA LEU A 94 6.92 5.94 -12.51
C LEU A 94 6.89 6.60 -13.89
#